data_385fa7fb6ad956f1b6a3aee328c2352a
#
_entry.id   385fa7fb6ad956f1b6a3aee328c2352a
#
_cell.length_a   1.000
_cell.length_b   1.000
_cell.length_c   1.000
_cell.angle_alpha   90.00
_cell.angle_beta   90.00
_cell.angle_gamma   90.00
#
_symmetry.space_group_name_H-M   'P 1'
#
loop_
_entity.id
_entity.type
_entity.pdbx_description
1 polymer ?
#
loop_
_entity_poly.entity_id
_entity_poly.type
_entity_poly.pdbx_seq_one_letter_code
_entity_poly.pdbx_strand_id
1 'polypeptide(L)'
;MIVMKSKPFWARVLACCLLLSVAESGTHSRIAASQVAVSEQSYAPAPSKVNPNLNAERKELFEKTSIISDIPWAYLAAVDQYERTMNIAKKRPVHKGITSIYFPEADWAGMLNPDQQDTNPKSISFFHGYGRDGSGDGIAERNNDLDLLASMAFLMSRNGTKEENLLINLWNYYQNSRSVERIKQFATIYNSLGTLDLGEHAFPLPVSADYSYRSTWGDSRGWGGHRSHEGTDLFARHGVPVRSTCYGIVEVKGWNPYGGWRIGIRDVNNIYHYYAHLSGFQKSLKENDIVKPGQTIGWVGSSGYGKPGTSGKFPPHLHFGLYRDNGLTEWSFDPYPSLRKWEREDRNKRRK
;
A
#
# COMPACT_ATOMS: atom_id res chain seq x y z
N MET A 1 7.45 -4.65 47.58
CA MET A 1 7.94 -4.55 46.21
C MET A 1 6.78 -5.01 45.33
N ILE A 2 5.94 -4.06 44.89
CA ILE A 2 4.67 -4.32 44.17
C ILE A 2 4.93 -4.06 42.72
N VAL A 3 4.81 -5.13 41.90
CA VAL A 3 4.94 -5.08 40.44
C VAL A 3 3.58 -4.65 39.87
N MET A 4 3.49 -3.43 39.37
CA MET A 4 2.33 -2.95 38.59
C MET A 4 2.45 -3.41 37.15
N LYS A 5 1.55 -4.29 36.72
CA LYS A 5 1.34 -4.65 35.30
C LYS A 5 0.52 -3.55 34.63
N SER A 6 1.07 -2.85 33.65
CA SER A 6 0.37 -1.91 32.80
C SER A 6 -0.47 -2.66 31.76
N LYS A 7 -1.78 -2.37 31.71
CA LYS A 7 -2.70 -2.83 30.66
C LYS A 7 -2.70 -1.84 29.48
N PRO A 8 -2.90 -2.31 28.23
CA PRO A 8 -2.90 -1.43 27.06
C PRO A 8 -4.18 -0.59 26.97
N PHE A 9 -4.00 0.64 26.55
CA PHE A 9 -4.98 1.73 26.45
C PHE A 9 -5.79 1.62 25.14
N TRP A 10 -6.76 0.70 25.09
CA TRP A 10 -7.76 0.63 24.02
C TRP A 10 -9.13 0.26 24.60
N ALA A 11 -9.87 1.25 25.09
CA ALA A 11 -11.33 1.22 25.21
C ALA A 11 -11.81 2.51 25.88
N ARG A 12 -12.49 3.37 25.10
CA ARG A 12 -13.64 4.19 25.52
C ARG A 12 -13.84 5.38 24.58
N VAL A 13 -14.66 5.22 23.57
CA VAL A 13 -15.54 6.28 23.08
C VAL A 13 -16.92 5.65 22.96
N LEU A 14 -17.74 5.89 23.96
CA LEU A 14 -19.17 5.59 23.95
C LEU A 14 -19.90 6.82 23.41
N ALA A 15 -20.68 6.60 22.37
CA ALA A 15 -21.57 7.56 21.75
C ALA A 15 -22.72 7.93 22.69
N CYS A 16 -23.00 9.23 22.80
CA CYS A 16 -24.21 9.78 23.40
C CYS A 16 -25.15 10.18 22.25
N CYS A 17 -26.13 9.35 21.93
CA CYS A 17 -27.26 9.74 21.06
C CYS A 17 -28.45 10.11 21.95
N LEU A 18 -28.78 11.39 21.98
CA LEU A 18 -30.03 11.91 22.53
C LEU A 18 -31.16 11.73 21.51
N LEU A 19 -32.17 10.99 21.91
CA LEU A 19 -33.47 10.86 21.22
C LEU A 19 -34.29 12.13 21.43
N LEU A 20 -34.67 12.79 20.34
CA LEU A 20 -35.80 13.71 20.30
C LEU A 20 -36.84 13.14 19.33
N SER A 21 -37.93 12.66 19.90
CA SER A 21 -39.16 12.29 19.19
C SER A 21 -39.99 13.53 18.89
N VAL A 22 -40.27 13.78 17.61
CA VAL A 22 -41.37 14.61 17.17
C VAL A 22 -42.20 13.81 16.18
N ALA A 23 -43.45 13.56 16.56
CA ALA A 23 -44.45 12.99 15.69
C ALA A 23 -45.11 14.10 14.87
N GLU A 24 -45.12 13.98 13.57
CA GLU A 24 -46.15 14.65 12.74
C GLU A 24 -46.51 13.80 11.50
N SER A 25 -47.75 13.78 11.27
CA SER A 25 -48.53 12.98 10.34
C SER A 25 -48.47 13.50 8.88
N GLY A 26 -48.47 12.58 7.95
CA GLY A 26 -49.25 12.74 6.72
C GLY A 26 -48.51 13.11 5.45
N THR A 27 -48.64 12.24 4.54
CA THR A 27 -48.82 12.27 3.08
C THR A 27 -47.76 11.52 2.29
N HIS A 28 -48.24 10.44 1.68
CA HIS A 28 -47.46 9.65 0.71
C HIS A 28 -47.10 10.47 -0.52
N SER A 29 -45.83 10.70 -0.75
CA SER A 29 -45.31 11.01 -2.06
C SER A 29 -44.23 9.95 -2.40
N ARG A 30 -44.54 9.10 -3.38
CA ARG A 30 -43.56 8.14 -3.94
C ARG A 30 -42.52 8.94 -4.74
N ILE A 31 -41.37 9.17 -4.15
CA ILE A 31 -40.21 9.61 -4.91
C ILE A 31 -39.55 8.34 -5.44
N ALA A 32 -39.59 8.16 -6.76
CA ALA A 32 -38.85 7.15 -7.47
C ALA A 32 -37.35 7.40 -7.25
N ALA A 33 -36.68 6.45 -6.61
CA ALA A 33 -35.23 6.46 -6.54
C ALA A 33 -34.68 6.24 -7.96
N SER A 34 -34.20 7.29 -8.58
CA SER A 34 -33.41 7.18 -9.80
C SER A 34 -32.08 6.48 -9.42
N GLN A 35 -31.94 5.26 -9.86
CA GLN A 35 -30.62 4.57 -9.85
C GLN A 35 -29.71 5.36 -10.77
N VAL A 36 -28.82 6.15 -10.19
CA VAL A 36 -27.65 6.65 -10.90
C VAL A 36 -26.74 5.44 -11.11
N ALA A 37 -26.77 4.90 -12.33
CA ALA A 37 -25.81 3.93 -12.78
C ALA A 37 -24.43 4.62 -12.79
N VAL A 38 -23.66 4.39 -11.73
CA VAL A 38 -22.24 4.72 -11.73
C VAL A 38 -21.62 3.74 -12.72
N SER A 39 -21.25 4.22 -13.91
CA SER A 39 -20.50 3.46 -14.88
C SER A 39 -19.16 3.07 -14.24
N GLU A 40 -19.02 1.79 -13.89
CA GLU A 40 -17.76 1.18 -13.53
C GLU A 40 -16.82 1.22 -14.73
N GLN A 41 -16.11 2.32 -14.89
CA GLN A 41 -14.89 2.28 -15.68
C GLN A 41 -13.87 1.45 -14.90
N SER A 42 -13.61 0.24 -15.40
CA SER A 42 -12.58 -0.64 -14.93
C SER A 42 -11.20 0.02 -15.12
N TYR A 43 -10.77 0.80 -14.15
CA TYR A 43 -9.39 1.26 -14.05
C TYR A 43 -8.54 0.14 -13.44
N ALA A 44 -8.28 -0.91 -14.23
CA ALA A 44 -7.00 -1.58 -14.11
C ALA A 44 -5.98 -0.60 -14.71
N PRO A 45 -5.00 -0.07 -13.98
CA PRO A 45 -3.89 0.61 -14.63
C PRO A 45 -3.26 -0.43 -15.53
N ALA A 46 -3.32 -0.19 -16.85
CA ALA A 46 -2.50 -0.94 -17.79
C ALA A 46 -1.09 -0.87 -17.22
N PRO A 47 -0.33 -1.98 -17.11
CA PRO A 47 1.05 -1.91 -16.77
C PRO A 47 1.67 -1.06 -17.87
N SER A 48 1.97 0.20 -17.57
CA SER A 48 2.87 0.98 -18.38
C SER A 48 4.10 0.07 -18.53
N LYS A 49 4.54 -0.19 -19.75
CA LYS A 49 5.84 -0.81 -19.98
C LYS A 49 6.82 0.13 -19.30
N VAL A 50 7.18 -0.18 -18.04
CA VAL A 50 8.18 0.58 -17.31
C VAL A 50 9.41 0.48 -18.17
N ASN A 51 9.86 1.61 -18.71
CA ASN A 51 11.12 1.66 -19.43
C ASN A 51 12.18 1.19 -18.42
N PRO A 52 12.86 0.05 -18.62
CA PRO A 52 13.85 -0.45 -17.66
C PRO A 52 14.97 0.58 -17.44
N ASN A 53 15.22 1.45 -18.42
CA ASN A 53 16.13 2.58 -18.29
C ASN A 53 15.64 3.61 -17.27
N LEU A 54 14.33 3.86 -17.16
CA LEU A 54 13.75 4.84 -16.24
C LEU A 54 14.01 4.48 -14.76
N ASN A 55 13.89 3.21 -14.37
CA ASN A 55 14.17 2.80 -13.01
C ASN A 55 15.67 2.87 -12.70
N ALA A 56 16.54 2.61 -13.67
CA ALA A 56 17.97 2.80 -13.51
C ALA A 56 18.33 4.27 -13.32
N GLU A 57 17.76 5.17 -14.14
CA GLU A 57 17.94 6.63 -14.02
C GLU A 57 17.44 7.17 -12.69
N ARG A 58 16.25 6.74 -12.25
CA ARG A 58 15.72 7.10 -10.92
C ARG A 58 16.63 6.63 -9.80
N LYS A 59 17.09 5.38 -9.84
CA LYS A 59 17.98 4.82 -8.81
C LYS A 59 19.28 5.59 -8.74
N GLU A 60 19.90 5.87 -9.88
CA GLU A 60 21.13 6.68 -9.95
C GLU A 60 20.92 8.08 -9.32
N LEU A 61 19.78 8.72 -9.59
CA LEU A 61 19.43 10.01 -9.02
C LEU A 61 19.29 9.93 -7.48
N PHE A 62 18.63 8.90 -6.95
CA PHE A 62 18.52 8.69 -5.51
C PHE A 62 19.88 8.40 -4.87
N GLU A 63 20.74 7.60 -5.52
CA GLU A 63 22.09 7.31 -5.02
C GLU A 63 22.99 8.56 -4.98
N LYS A 64 22.94 9.41 -6.03
CA LYS A 64 23.64 10.69 -6.04
C LYS A 64 23.16 11.62 -4.92
N THR A 65 21.84 11.74 -4.74
CA THR A 65 21.26 12.56 -3.66
C THR A 65 21.63 12.00 -2.28
N SER A 66 21.68 10.67 -2.13
CA SER A 66 22.09 10.00 -0.90
C SER A 66 23.52 10.38 -0.48
N ILE A 67 24.46 10.44 -1.43
CA ILE A 67 25.86 10.82 -1.16
C ILE A 67 25.96 12.26 -0.63
N ILE A 68 25.14 13.17 -1.16
CA ILE A 68 25.16 14.59 -0.78
C ILE A 68 24.45 14.83 0.55
N SER A 69 23.34 14.14 0.79
CA SER A 69 22.43 14.40 1.92
C SER A 69 22.64 13.49 3.14
N ASP A 70 23.45 12.44 3.01
CA ASP A 70 23.62 11.36 4.01
C ASP A 70 22.30 10.62 4.35
N ILE A 71 21.29 10.72 3.49
CA ILE A 71 20.04 9.96 3.61
C ILE A 71 20.17 8.69 2.79
N PRO A 72 19.87 7.49 3.34
CA PRO A 72 19.94 6.26 2.56
C PRO A 72 19.06 6.35 1.29
N TRP A 73 19.62 5.99 0.12
CA TRP A 73 18.92 6.05 -1.18
C TRP A 73 17.57 5.35 -1.16
N ALA A 74 17.46 4.26 -0.39
CA ALA A 74 16.23 3.49 -0.25
C ALA A 74 15.09 4.32 0.39
N TYR A 75 15.39 5.26 1.29
CA TYR A 75 14.40 6.17 1.87
C TYR A 75 13.95 7.25 0.88
N LEU A 76 14.86 7.81 0.08
CA LEU A 76 14.51 8.75 -0.99
C LEU A 76 13.62 8.06 -2.03
N ALA A 77 13.99 6.86 -2.46
CA ALA A 77 13.20 6.04 -3.36
C ALA A 77 11.83 5.66 -2.77
N ALA A 78 11.77 5.37 -1.46
CA ALA A 78 10.53 5.02 -0.79
C ALA A 78 9.54 6.18 -0.69
N VAL A 79 10.04 7.39 -0.41
CA VAL A 79 9.19 8.59 -0.42
C VAL A 79 8.68 8.88 -1.83
N ASP A 80 9.55 8.84 -2.84
CA ASP A 80 9.16 9.01 -4.24
C ASP A 80 8.09 7.98 -4.65
N GLN A 81 8.28 6.73 -4.28
CA GLN A 81 7.31 5.66 -4.59
C GLN A 81 6.00 5.84 -3.84
N TYR A 82 6.05 6.24 -2.57
CA TYR A 82 4.84 6.56 -1.79
C TYR A 82 4.05 7.70 -2.45
N GLU A 83 4.72 8.81 -2.79
CA GLU A 83 4.08 9.94 -3.47
C GLU A 83 3.52 9.53 -4.84
N ARG A 84 4.20 8.67 -5.59
CA ARG A 84 3.71 8.09 -6.85
C ARG A 84 2.38 7.37 -6.66
N THR A 85 2.26 6.54 -5.61
CA THR A 85 0.99 5.85 -5.30
C THR A 85 -0.09 6.82 -4.86
N MET A 86 0.27 7.85 -4.08
CA MET A 86 -0.66 8.88 -3.62
C MET A 86 -1.11 9.82 -4.75
N ASN A 87 -0.23 10.16 -5.69
CA ASN A 87 -0.58 10.97 -6.85
C ASN A 87 -1.66 10.28 -7.70
N ILE A 88 -1.52 8.96 -7.91
CA ILE A 88 -2.54 8.14 -8.58
C ILE A 88 -3.85 8.11 -7.76
N ALA A 89 -3.78 7.79 -6.46
CA ALA A 89 -4.95 7.63 -5.61
C ALA A 89 -5.73 8.94 -5.41
N LYS A 90 -5.02 10.07 -5.34
CA LYS A 90 -5.58 11.43 -5.14
C LYS A 90 -5.79 12.19 -6.44
N LYS A 91 -5.51 11.58 -7.60
CA LYS A 91 -5.61 12.21 -8.93
C LYS A 91 -4.86 13.56 -9.02
N ARG A 92 -3.67 13.63 -8.42
CA ARG A 92 -2.85 14.84 -8.46
C ARG A 92 -2.26 15.03 -9.86
N PRO A 93 -1.95 16.28 -10.27
CA PRO A 93 -1.21 16.54 -11.51
C PRO A 93 0.14 15.81 -11.49
N VAL A 94 0.47 15.15 -12.60
CA VAL A 94 1.77 14.51 -12.79
C VAL A 94 2.73 15.54 -13.36
N HIS A 95 3.86 15.79 -12.68
CA HIS A 95 4.90 16.63 -13.26
C HIS A 95 5.70 15.86 -14.35
N LYS A 96 6.45 16.55 -15.18
CA LYS A 96 7.12 15.96 -16.35
C LYS A 96 8.41 15.21 -16.03
N GLY A 97 8.88 15.28 -14.79
CA GLY A 97 10.12 14.64 -14.35
C GLY A 97 10.02 13.14 -14.15
N ILE A 98 11.12 12.54 -13.69
CA ILE A 98 11.21 11.10 -13.42
C ILE A 98 10.85 10.76 -11.97
N THR A 99 10.88 11.75 -11.04
CA THR A 99 10.41 11.60 -9.67
C THR A 99 8.91 11.84 -9.54
N SER A 100 8.33 11.52 -8.42
CA SER A 100 6.91 11.73 -8.12
C SER A 100 6.70 12.48 -6.79
N ILE A 101 7.78 12.95 -6.18
CA ILE A 101 7.74 13.76 -4.97
C ILE A 101 6.85 14.98 -5.22
N TYR A 102 5.96 15.25 -4.26
CA TYR A 102 5.00 16.33 -4.36
C TYR A 102 5.04 17.21 -3.12
N PHE A 103 5.17 18.53 -3.34
CA PHE A 103 4.99 19.53 -2.31
C PHE A 103 3.82 20.45 -2.69
N PRO A 104 2.84 20.68 -1.79
CA PRO A 104 1.90 21.78 -1.93
C PRO A 104 2.64 23.13 -2.04
N GLU A 105 2.03 24.11 -2.72
CA GLU A 105 2.65 25.44 -2.91
C GLU A 105 3.01 26.10 -1.59
N ALA A 106 2.09 26.07 -0.63
CA ALA A 106 2.32 26.65 0.69
C ALA A 106 3.45 25.97 1.47
N ASP A 107 3.63 24.66 1.29
CA ASP A 107 4.75 23.95 1.93
C ASP A 107 6.07 24.25 1.21
N TRP A 108 6.03 24.38 -0.11
CA TRP A 108 7.21 24.73 -0.92
C TRP A 108 7.72 26.13 -0.62
N ALA A 109 6.86 27.16 -0.82
CA ALA A 109 7.23 28.56 -0.68
C ALA A 109 7.30 29.03 0.78
N GLY A 110 6.60 28.33 1.67
CA GLY A 110 6.35 28.72 3.07
C GLY A 110 4.95 29.30 3.25
N MET A 111 4.25 28.86 4.28
CA MET A 111 2.84 29.19 4.53
C MET A 111 2.58 30.71 4.64
N LEU A 112 3.54 31.48 5.15
CA LEU A 112 3.43 32.94 5.30
C LEU A 112 4.07 33.72 4.14
N ASN A 113 4.57 33.05 3.12
CA ASN A 113 5.10 33.72 1.93
C ASN A 113 3.95 34.33 1.12
N PRO A 114 3.97 35.62 0.86
CA PRO A 114 2.91 36.28 0.08
C PRO A 114 2.90 35.81 -1.39
N ASP A 115 4.03 35.31 -1.90
CA ASP A 115 4.13 34.69 -3.23
C ASP A 115 4.24 33.18 -3.10
N GLN A 116 3.14 32.46 -3.35
CA GLN A 116 3.09 31.00 -3.29
C GLN A 116 3.76 30.32 -4.52
N GLN A 117 4.14 31.11 -5.54
CA GLN A 117 4.91 30.68 -6.70
C GLN A 117 6.39 31.07 -6.62
N ASP A 118 6.84 31.54 -5.45
CA ASP A 118 8.21 31.96 -5.22
C ASP A 118 9.22 30.86 -5.59
N THR A 119 10.21 31.22 -6.39
CA THR A 119 11.31 30.34 -6.80
C THR A 119 12.66 30.78 -6.24
N ASN A 120 12.71 31.90 -5.47
CA ASN A 120 13.94 32.36 -4.88
C ASN A 120 14.30 31.55 -3.62
N PRO A 121 15.38 30.77 -3.59
CA PRO A 121 15.72 29.90 -2.45
C PRO A 121 15.90 30.67 -1.14
N LYS A 122 16.37 31.93 -1.19
CA LYS A 122 16.57 32.76 0.01
C LYS A 122 15.23 33.23 0.59
N SER A 123 14.31 33.66 -0.26
CA SER A 123 12.97 34.09 0.10
C SER A 123 12.19 32.88 0.68
N ILE A 124 12.17 31.75 -0.02
CA ILE A 124 11.57 30.50 0.44
C ILE A 124 12.09 30.12 1.83
N SER A 125 13.41 30.16 2.02
CA SER A 125 14.05 29.85 3.31
C SER A 125 13.65 30.84 4.40
N PHE A 126 13.53 32.13 4.08
CA PHE A 126 13.10 33.17 5.02
C PHE A 126 11.66 32.92 5.53
N PHE A 127 10.76 32.47 4.66
CA PHE A 127 9.39 32.11 5.00
C PHE A 127 9.24 30.65 5.49
N HIS A 128 10.34 29.96 5.80
CA HIS A 128 10.39 28.59 6.30
C HIS A 128 9.79 27.53 5.34
N GLY A 129 9.77 27.80 4.05
CA GLY A 129 9.39 26.83 3.02
C GLY A 129 10.41 25.71 2.85
N TYR A 130 9.98 24.61 2.26
CA TYR A 130 10.82 23.44 2.01
C TYR A 130 11.64 23.54 0.71
N GLY A 131 11.25 24.38 -0.25
CA GLY A 131 11.90 24.51 -1.56
C GLY A 131 13.39 24.80 -1.45
N ARG A 132 14.21 24.02 -2.16
CA ARG A 132 15.67 24.14 -2.23
C ARG A 132 16.11 24.09 -3.69
N ASP A 133 17.13 24.86 -4.03
CA ASP A 133 17.84 24.76 -5.28
C ASP A 133 18.81 23.56 -5.20
N GLY A 134 18.40 22.44 -5.72
CA GLY A 134 19.20 21.21 -5.79
C GLY A 134 19.93 21.06 -7.13
N SER A 135 19.49 21.81 -8.15
CA SER A 135 20.11 21.85 -9.48
C SER A 135 21.33 22.77 -9.53
N GLY A 136 21.41 23.77 -8.64
CA GLY A 136 22.48 24.75 -8.56
C GLY A 136 22.34 25.89 -9.59
N ASP A 137 21.16 26.10 -10.17
CA ASP A 137 20.90 27.13 -11.17
C ASP A 137 20.45 28.50 -10.57
N GLY A 138 20.30 28.54 -9.23
CA GLY A 138 19.92 29.75 -8.48
C GLY A 138 18.44 29.90 -8.22
N ILE A 139 17.59 28.94 -8.68
CA ILE A 139 16.16 28.92 -8.45
C ILE A 139 15.72 27.59 -7.84
N ALA A 140 14.57 27.59 -7.16
CA ALA A 140 13.96 26.36 -6.60
C ALA A 140 12.63 26.13 -7.29
N GLU A 141 12.53 25.08 -8.11
CA GLU A 141 11.35 24.77 -8.91
C GLU A 141 10.68 23.46 -8.51
N ARG A 142 9.35 23.49 -8.28
CA ARG A 142 8.56 22.30 -7.92
C ARG A 142 8.40 21.27 -9.03
N ASN A 143 8.90 21.54 -10.22
CA ASN A 143 8.90 20.65 -11.39
C ASN A 143 10.32 20.22 -11.82
N ASN A 144 11.33 20.55 -11.05
CA ASN A 144 12.71 20.09 -11.22
C ASN A 144 12.99 18.92 -10.27
N ASP A 145 13.41 17.77 -10.80
CA ASP A 145 13.67 16.55 -10.01
C ASP A 145 14.77 16.72 -8.96
N LEU A 146 15.82 17.48 -9.26
CA LEU A 146 16.93 17.73 -8.32
C LEU A 146 16.48 18.63 -7.17
N ASP A 147 15.67 19.65 -7.47
CA ASP A 147 15.15 20.57 -6.46
C ASP A 147 14.15 19.88 -5.56
N LEU A 148 13.28 19.03 -6.13
CA LEU A 148 12.34 18.20 -5.36
C LEU A 148 13.07 17.26 -4.43
N LEU A 149 14.13 16.59 -4.90
CA LEU A 149 14.93 15.67 -4.08
C LEU A 149 15.72 16.40 -3.01
N ALA A 150 16.35 17.52 -3.33
CA ALA A 150 17.06 18.34 -2.36
C ALA A 150 16.12 18.87 -1.26
N SER A 151 14.92 19.30 -1.65
CA SER A 151 13.88 19.74 -0.71
C SER A 151 13.40 18.63 0.20
N MET A 152 13.17 17.42 -0.34
CA MET A 152 12.78 16.25 0.44
C MET A 152 13.91 15.79 1.35
N ALA A 153 15.15 15.77 0.88
CA ALA A 153 16.31 15.46 1.68
C ALA A 153 16.48 16.45 2.85
N PHE A 154 16.33 17.75 2.58
CA PHE A 154 16.34 18.78 3.62
C PHE A 154 15.24 18.54 4.67
N LEU A 155 14.02 18.27 4.24
CA LEU A 155 12.90 17.94 5.14
C LEU A 155 13.24 16.75 6.02
N MET A 156 13.72 15.66 5.43
CA MET A 156 14.00 14.42 6.13
C MET A 156 15.18 14.51 7.10
N SER A 157 16.18 15.35 6.83
CA SER A 157 17.41 15.45 7.64
C SER A 157 17.36 16.51 8.75
N ARG A 158 16.24 17.24 8.94
CA ARG A 158 16.14 18.38 9.89
C ARG A 158 16.62 18.07 11.31
N ASN A 159 16.45 16.84 11.77
CA ASN A 159 16.87 16.39 13.11
C ASN A 159 18.02 15.37 13.05
N GLY A 160 18.69 15.26 11.88
CA GLY A 160 19.75 14.29 11.62
C GLY A 160 19.30 13.14 10.71
N THR A 161 20.26 12.31 10.27
CA THR A 161 20.08 11.31 9.20
C THR A 161 19.88 9.87 9.71
N LYS A 162 19.85 9.66 11.04
CA LYS A 162 19.49 8.35 11.60
C LYS A 162 18.03 8.01 11.31
N GLU A 163 17.75 6.72 11.15
CA GLU A 163 16.39 6.24 10.78
C GLU A 163 15.28 6.83 11.66
N GLU A 164 15.49 6.86 12.98
CA GLU A 164 14.50 7.39 13.90
C GLU A 164 14.15 8.86 13.59
N ASN A 165 15.18 9.67 13.28
CA ASN A 165 15.01 11.08 12.93
C ASN A 165 14.30 11.26 11.60
N LEU A 166 14.64 10.42 10.59
CA LEU A 166 13.94 10.42 9.30
C LEU A 166 12.46 10.14 9.50
N LEU A 167 12.10 9.13 10.29
CA LEU A 167 10.72 8.77 10.58
C LEU A 167 9.96 9.87 11.34
N ILE A 168 10.62 10.54 12.31
CA ILE A 168 10.05 11.69 13.03
C ILE A 168 9.78 12.85 12.06
N ASN A 169 10.73 13.18 11.19
CA ASN A 169 10.56 14.27 10.22
C ASN A 169 9.47 13.97 9.19
N LEU A 170 9.39 12.72 8.72
CA LEU A 170 8.30 12.27 7.85
C LEU A 170 6.95 12.32 8.56
N TRP A 171 6.88 11.94 9.84
CA TRP A 171 5.65 12.06 10.61
C TRP A 171 5.25 13.52 10.79
N ASN A 172 6.19 14.41 11.10
CA ASN A 172 5.93 15.85 11.23
C ASN A 172 5.38 16.46 9.93
N TYR A 173 5.81 15.95 8.78
CA TYR A 173 5.33 16.40 7.48
C TYR A 173 3.98 15.80 7.09
N TYR A 174 3.86 14.47 7.13
CA TYR A 174 2.62 13.80 6.69
C TYR A 174 1.50 13.83 7.72
N GLN A 175 1.79 14.03 9.02
CA GLN A 175 0.85 13.96 10.15
C GLN A 175 0.00 12.69 10.10
N ASN A 176 0.59 11.59 9.61
CA ASN A 176 -0.11 10.33 9.38
C ASN A 176 0.84 9.14 9.58
N SER A 177 0.57 8.35 10.62
CA SER A 177 1.40 7.17 10.96
C SER A 177 1.40 6.11 9.86
N ARG A 178 0.28 5.93 9.12
CA ARG A 178 0.20 5.00 8.00
C ARG A 178 1.14 5.40 6.87
N SER A 179 1.23 6.69 6.53
CA SER A 179 2.18 7.19 5.51
C SER A 179 3.62 6.86 5.87
N VAL A 180 4.00 7.12 7.12
CA VAL A 180 5.35 6.83 7.63
C VAL A 180 5.64 5.33 7.61
N GLU A 181 4.68 4.50 8.02
CA GLU A 181 4.80 3.04 7.98
C GLU A 181 5.00 2.52 6.55
N ARG A 182 4.22 3.01 5.57
CA ARG A 182 4.36 2.64 4.16
C ARG A 182 5.73 3.02 3.60
N ILE A 183 6.20 4.23 3.89
CA ILE A 183 7.52 4.69 3.46
C ILE A 183 8.61 3.80 4.08
N LYS A 184 8.51 3.48 5.38
CA LYS A 184 9.45 2.57 6.05
C LYS A 184 9.45 1.17 5.40
N GLN A 185 8.28 0.61 5.11
CA GLN A 185 8.14 -0.68 4.45
C GLN A 185 8.78 -0.68 3.05
N PHE A 186 8.53 0.36 2.24
CA PHE A 186 9.14 0.49 0.92
C PHE A 186 10.65 0.64 1.00
N ALA A 187 11.15 1.45 1.94
CA ALA A 187 12.59 1.58 2.19
C ALA A 187 13.23 0.23 2.57
N THR A 188 12.56 -0.55 3.41
CA THR A 188 13.01 -1.90 3.80
C THR A 188 13.07 -2.84 2.59
N ILE A 189 12.04 -2.81 1.73
CA ILE A 189 12.00 -3.62 0.50
C ILE A 189 13.14 -3.22 -0.44
N TYR A 190 13.32 -1.92 -0.72
CA TYR A 190 14.36 -1.43 -1.62
C TYR A 190 15.77 -1.70 -1.08
N ASN A 191 15.98 -1.50 0.20
CA ASN A 191 17.27 -1.79 0.84
C ASN A 191 17.62 -3.29 0.78
N SER A 192 16.64 -4.17 1.00
CA SER A 192 16.81 -5.62 0.95
C SER A 192 17.10 -6.15 -0.45
N LEU A 193 16.47 -5.57 -1.48
CA LEU A 193 16.52 -6.10 -2.84
C LEU A 193 17.50 -5.34 -3.75
N GLY A 194 17.90 -4.13 -3.37
CA GLY A 194 18.88 -3.32 -4.08
C GLY A 194 18.43 -2.79 -5.44
N THR A 195 17.13 -2.85 -5.76
CA THR A 195 16.58 -2.48 -7.08
C THR A 195 15.21 -1.83 -6.98
N LEU A 196 14.86 -1.01 -7.98
CA LEU A 196 13.50 -0.49 -8.17
C LEU A 196 12.64 -1.38 -9.10
N ASP A 197 13.24 -2.39 -9.75
CA ASP A 197 12.55 -3.29 -10.70
C ASP A 197 11.84 -4.42 -9.96
N LEU A 198 10.72 -4.10 -9.34
CA LEU A 198 9.92 -5.00 -8.51
C LEU A 198 8.52 -5.25 -9.09
N GLY A 199 8.36 -5.06 -10.40
CA GLY A 199 7.09 -5.23 -11.11
C GLY A 199 6.73 -6.68 -11.48
N GLU A 200 7.58 -7.65 -11.19
CA GLU A 200 7.28 -9.06 -11.48
C GLU A 200 6.25 -9.62 -10.51
N HIS A 201 5.37 -10.49 -11.04
CA HIS A 201 4.36 -11.18 -10.26
C HIS A 201 4.37 -12.69 -10.56
N ALA A 202 3.76 -13.47 -9.65
CA ALA A 202 3.51 -14.89 -9.83
C ALA A 202 2.05 -15.23 -9.49
N PHE A 203 1.52 -16.28 -10.08
CA PHE A 203 0.22 -16.83 -9.69
C PHE A 203 0.32 -17.48 -8.30
N PRO A 204 -0.66 -17.30 -7.40
CA PRO A 204 -0.53 -17.69 -5.99
C PRO A 204 -0.50 -19.21 -5.76
N LEU A 205 -0.84 -20.03 -6.74
CA LEU A 205 -0.71 -21.49 -6.71
C LEU A 205 0.26 -21.97 -7.79
N PRO A 206 0.94 -23.11 -7.62
CA PRO A 206 1.70 -23.72 -8.69
C PRO A 206 0.79 -24.03 -9.88
N VAL A 207 1.11 -23.55 -11.09
CA VAL A 207 0.30 -23.78 -12.30
C VAL A 207 0.26 -25.27 -12.73
N SER A 208 1.03 -26.13 -12.06
CA SER A 208 0.99 -27.59 -12.18
C SER A 208 0.04 -28.26 -11.20
N ALA A 209 -0.48 -27.55 -10.22
CA ALA A 209 -1.45 -28.10 -9.27
C ALA A 209 -2.83 -28.23 -9.95
N ASP A 210 -3.66 -29.11 -9.39
CA ASP A 210 -5.07 -29.20 -9.73
C ASP A 210 -5.82 -28.11 -8.95
N TYR A 211 -6.35 -27.10 -9.65
CA TYR A 211 -7.12 -26.00 -9.09
C TYR A 211 -8.17 -25.49 -10.05
N SER A 212 -9.20 -24.85 -9.49
CA SER A 212 -10.21 -24.14 -10.27
C SER A 212 -10.59 -22.81 -9.59
N TYR A 213 -10.93 -21.79 -10.36
CA TYR A 213 -11.46 -20.53 -9.86
C TYR A 213 -12.27 -19.80 -10.92
N ARG A 214 -13.15 -18.95 -10.45
CA ARG A 214 -13.94 -17.99 -11.25
C ARG A 214 -13.92 -16.64 -10.55
N SER A 215 -14.42 -15.59 -11.19
CA SER A 215 -14.65 -14.33 -10.50
C SER A 215 -15.72 -14.55 -9.41
N THR A 216 -15.34 -14.30 -8.16
CA THR A 216 -16.23 -14.37 -6.99
C THR A 216 -16.16 -13.09 -6.15
N TRP A 217 -15.41 -12.10 -6.61
CA TRP A 217 -15.37 -10.79 -5.97
C TRP A 217 -16.74 -10.11 -6.09
N GLY A 218 -17.22 -9.54 -4.99
CA GLY A 218 -18.56 -8.95 -4.94
C GLY A 218 -19.70 -9.93 -4.66
N ASP A 219 -19.48 -11.26 -4.71
CA ASP A 219 -20.48 -12.25 -4.35
C ASP A 219 -20.98 -12.02 -2.91
N SER A 220 -22.30 -12.20 -2.69
CA SER A 220 -22.89 -12.07 -1.35
C SER A 220 -22.43 -13.20 -0.42
N ARG A 221 -22.06 -12.85 0.82
CA ARG A 221 -21.66 -13.79 1.89
C ARG A 221 -22.61 -13.63 3.09
N GLY A 222 -23.14 -14.74 3.62
CA GLY A 222 -24.13 -14.74 4.72
C GLY A 222 -23.55 -15.08 6.08
N TRP A 223 -22.39 -15.78 6.18
CA TRP A 223 -21.84 -16.18 7.46
C TRP A 223 -21.26 -14.96 8.22
N GLY A 224 -21.70 -14.77 9.47
CA GLY A 224 -21.28 -13.63 10.29
C GLY A 224 -21.94 -12.29 9.93
N GLY A 225 -23.03 -12.32 9.17
CA GLY A 225 -23.76 -11.15 8.66
C GLY A 225 -23.63 -10.96 7.15
N HIS A 226 -24.50 -10.13 6.60
CA HIS A 226 -24.49 -9.83 5.16
C HIS A 226 -23.25 -9.00 4.81
N ARG A 227 -22.41 -9.49 3.91
CA ARG A 227 -21.21 -8.80 3.46
C ARG A 227 -20.86 -9.16 2.02
N SER A 228 -20.16 -8.28 1.33
CA SER A 228 -19.57 -8.54 0.03
C SER A 228 -18.31 -9.41 0.15
N HIS A 229 -18.07 -10.27 -0.81
CA HIS A 229 -16.85 -11.06 -0.93
C HIS A 229 -15.71 -10.19 -1.48
N GLU A 230 -14.69 -9.94 -0.67
CA GLU A 230 -13.57 -9.04 -0.99
C GLU A 230 -12.36 -9.79 -1.55
N GLY A 231 -12.60 -10.78 -2.40
CA GLY A 231 -11.54 -11.58 -3.00
C GLY A 231 -12.03 -12.58 -4.03
N THR A 232 -11.13 -13.43 -4.48
CA THR A 232 -11.40 -14.57 -5.36
C THR A 232 -11.01 -15.86 -4.65
N ASP A 233 -11.90 -16.84 -4.67
CA ASP A 233 -11.66 -18.17 -4.08
C ASP A 233 -11.05 -19.10 -5.13
N LEU A 234 -9.82 -19.59 -4.87
CA LEU A 234 -9.11 -20.55 -5.70
C LEU A 234 -9.20 -21.92 -5.02
N PHE A 235 -10.10 -22.78 -5.52
CA PHE A 235 -10.29 -24.14 -4.99
C PHE A 235 -9.10 -25.03 -5.40
N ALA A 236 -8.49 -25.69 -4.44
CA ALA A 236 -7.39 -26.62 -4.63
C ALA A 236 -7.34 -27.61 -3.46
N ARG A 237 -6.62 -28.74 -3.64
CA ARG A 237 -6.47 -29.73 -2.57
C ARG A 237 -5.78 -29.11 -1.35
N HIS A 238 -6.19 -29.59 -0.17
CA HIS A 238 -5.52 -29.26 1.09
C HIS A 238 -4.01 -29.54 0.99
N GLY A 239 -3.18 -28.60 1.44
CA GLY A 239 -1.72 -28.75 1.41
C GLY A 239 -1.05 -28.35 0.09
N VAL A 240 -1.79 -27.89 -0.93
CA VAL A 240 -1.18 -27.27 -2.12
C VAL A 240 -0.40 -26.02 -1.69
N PRO A 241 0.86 -25.83 -2.14
CA PRO A 241 1.64 -24.64 -1.80
C PRO A 241 0.94 -23.34 -2.19
N VAL A 242 0.91 -22.37 -1.27
CA VAL A 242 0.51 -21.00 -1.53
C VAL A 242 1.77 -20.14 -1.66
N ARG A 243 1.86 -19.36 -2.74
CA ARG A 243 3.03 -18.57 -3.10
C ARG A 243 2.74 -17.08 -3.02
N SER A 244 3.75 -16.29 -2.65
CA SER A 244 3.67 -14.84 -2.79
C SER A 244 3.44 -14.46 -4.25
N THR A 245 2.53 -13.53 -4.48
CA THR A 245 2.24 -13.01 -5.82
C THR A 245 3.14 -11.86 -6.24
N CYS A 246 3.89 -11.27 -5.31
CA CYS A 246 4.68 -10.05 -5.52
C CYS A 246 5.99 -10.06 -4.73
N TYR A 247 6.89 -9.13 -5.08
CA TYR A 247 7.88 -8.63 -4.15
C TYR A 247 7.18 -7.80 -3.09
N GLY A 248 7.47 -8.02 -1.82
CA GLY A 248 6.81 -7.28 -0.75
C GLY A 248 7.29 -7.64 0.64
N ILE A 249 6.73 -6.98 1.64
CA ILE A 249 6.98 -7.22 3.05
C ILE A 249 5.77 -7.93 3.68
N VAL A 250 6.02 -8.93 4.51
CA VAL A 250 4.96 -9.60 5.29
C VAL A 250 4.47 -8.66 6.38
N GLU A 251 3.29 -8.11 6.19
CA GLU A 251 2.68 -7.13 7.09
C GLU A 251 1.90 -7.79 8.23
N VAL A 252 1.27 -8.93 7.91
CA VAL A 252 0.45 -9.70 8.86
C VAL A 252 0.66 -11.19 8.66
N LYS A 253 0.82 -11.90 9.76
CA LYS A 253 0.82 -13.37 9.80
C LYS A 253 0.11 -13.86 11.07
N GLY A 254 -1.00 -14.57 10.93
CA GLY A 254 -1.71 -15.03 12.13
C GLY A 254 -3.14 -15.44 11.87
N TRP A 255 -3.91 -15.52 12.92
CA TRP A 255 -5.31 -15.93 12.91
C TRP A 255 -6.26 -14.74 12.75
N ASN A 256 -7.30 -14.95 11.95
CA ASN A 256 -8.47 -14.07 11.87
C ASN A 256 -9.74 -14.91 12.00
N PRO A 257 -10.77 -14.51 12.77
CA PRO A 257 -11.99 -15.31 12.95
C PRO A 257 -12.71 -15.67 11.64
N TYR A 258 -12.63 -14.83 10.61
CA TYR A 258 -13.21 -15.08 9.28
C TYR A 258 -12.23 -15.83 8.36
N GLY A 259 -11.05 -15.25 8.15
CA GLY A 259 -10.04 -15.77 7.21
C GLY A 259 -9.21 -16.94 7.72
N GLY A 260 -9.34 -17.33 9.01
CA GLY A 260 -8.52 -18.39 9.59
C GLY A 260 -7.03 -18.01 9.67
N TRP A 261 -6.14 -18.95 9.38
CA TRP A 261 -4.72 -18.69 9.20
C TRP A 261 -4.53 -17.86 7.94
N ARG A 262 -3.93 -16.66 8.10
CA ARG A 262 -3.79 -15.68 7.03
C ARG A 262 -2.40 -15.07 6.98
N ILE A 263 -2.02 -14.61 5.79
CA ILE A 263 -0.86 -13.78 5.53
C ILE A 263 -1.33 -12.56 4.75
N GLY A 264 -0.75 -11.40 5.07
CA GLY A 264 -0.87 -10.17 4.32
C GLY A 264 0.50 -9.67 3.90
N ILE A 265 0.65 -9.33 2.64
CA ILE A 265 1.91 -8.85 2.05
C ILE A 265 1.65 -7.50 1.40
N ARG A 266 2.46 -6.49 1.74
CA ARG A 266 2.43 -5.17 1.12
C ARG A 266 3.52 -5.07 0.07
N ASP A 267 3.15 -4.70 -1.16
CA ASP A 267 4.10 -4.42 -2.23
C ASP A 267 4.48 -2.92 -2.29
N VAL A 268 5.45 -2.56 -3.13
CA VAL A 268 5.88 -1.16 -3.31
C VAL A 268 4.88 -0.30 -4.08
N ASN A 269 3.85 -0.89 -4.67
CA ASN A 269 2.75 -0.15 -5.31
C ASN A 269 1.62 0.16 -4.33
N ASN A 270 1.87 -0.04 -3.03
CA ASN A 270 0.91 0.13 -1.95
C ASN A 270 -0.31 -0.79 -2.08
N ILE A 271 -0.14 -1.94 -2.74
CA ILE A 271 -1.16 -2.98 -2.82
C ILE A 271 -0.93 -3.98 -1.69
N TYR A 272 -1.99 -4.28 -0.94
CA TYR A 272 -1.99 -5.32 0.06
C TYR A 272 -2.56 -6.61 -0.54
N HIS A 273 -1.75 -7.67 -0.55
CA HIS A 273 -2.08 -8.99 -1.04
C HIS A 273 -2.46 -9.87 0.14
N TYR A 274 -3.71 -10.29 0.18
CA TYR A 274 -4.29 -11.06 1.28
C TYR A 274 -4.47 -12.53 0.91
N TYR A 275 -3.96 -13.41 1.76
CA TYR A 275 -4.02 -14.86 1.60
C TYR A 275 -4.67 -15.47 2.83
N ALA A 276 -5.82 -16.13 2.69
CA ALA A 276 -6.57 -16.66 3.82
C ALA A 276 -6.97 -18.12 3.63
N HIS A 277 -7.55 -18.68 4.69
CA HIS A 277 -7.95 -20.08 4.83
C HIS A 277 -6.79 -21.08 4.76
N LEU A 278 -5.58 -20.64 5.09
CA LEU A 278 -4.38 -21.47 5.03
C LEU A 278 -4.46 -22.65 6.03
N SER A 279 -3.80 -23.76 5.71
CA SER A 279 -3.59 -24.87 6.67
C SER A 279 -2.40 -24.64 7.59
N GLY A 280 -1.49 -23.75 7.20
CA GLY A 280 -0.30 -23.38 7.95
C GLY A 280 0.60 -22.46 7.16
N PHE A 281 1.67 -22.04 7.80
CA PHE A 281 2.66 -21.08 7.27
C PHE A 281 3.99 -21.76 7.00
N GLN A 282 4.75 -21.26 6.04
CA GLN A 282 6.17 -21.62 5.91
C GLN A 282 6.88 -21.31 7.25
N LYS A 283 7.58 -22.33 7.80
CA LYS A 283 8.10 -22.29 9.19
C LYS A 283 9.04 -21.11 9.46
N SER A 284 9.88 -20.76 8.49
CA SER A 284 10.84 -19.66 8.61
C SER A 284 10.22 -18.28 8.44
N LEU A 285 9.02 -18.19 7.84
CA LEU A 285 8.39 -16.89 7.50
C LEU A 285 7.93 -16.16 8.77
N LYS A 286 8.29 -14.89 8.88
CA LYS A 286 7.92 -13.98 9.98
C LYS A 286 7.31 -12.69 9.43
N GLU A 287 6.60 -11.95 10.28
CA GLU A 287 6.25 -10.55 9.99
C GLU A 287 7.53 -9.73 9.79
N ASN A 288 7.48 -8.79 8.88
CA ASN A 288 8.58 -7.97 8.38
C ASN A 288 9.60 -8.69 7.47
N ASP A 289 9.43 -9.97 7.17
CA ASP A 289 10.25 -10.64 6.15
C ASP A 289 9.92 -10.12 4.75
N ILE A 290 10.97 -10.00 3.92
CA ILE A 290 10.82 -9.69 2.50
C ILE A 290 10.62 -10.98 1.72
N VAL A 291 9.61 -10.99 0.86
CA VAL A 291 9.26 -12.13 0.01
C VAL A 291 9.38 -11.77 -1.48
N LYS A 292 9.51 -12.81 -2.31
CA LYS A 292 9.63 -12.69 -3.77
C LYS A 292 8.46 -13.38 -4.47
N PRO A 293 8.09 -12.98 -5.70
CA PRO A 293 7.09 -13.69 -6.49
C PRO A 293 7.42 -15.17 -6.61
N GLY A 294 6.42 -16.04 -6.42
CA GLY A 294 6.58 -17.50 -6.49
C GLY A 294 7.16 -18.17 -5.23
N GLN A 295 7.62 -17.41 -4.23
CA GLN A 295 8.11 -17.96 -2.96
C GLN A 295 6.94 -18.59 -2.17
N THR A 296 7.10 -19.82 -1.72
CA THR A 296 6.10 -20.50 -0.87
C THR A 296 6.01 -19.80 0.48
N ILE A 297 4.79 -19.37 0.86
CA ILE A 297 4.50 -18.68 2.11
C ILE A 297 3.62 -19.51 3.06
N GLY A 298 2.89 -20.50 2.54
CA GLY A 298 2.00 -21.38 3.29
C GLY A 298 1.37 -22.43 2.40
N TRP A 299 0.28 -23.00 2.87
CA TRP A 299 -0.42 -24.07 2.15
C TRP A 299 -1.93 -23.87 2.20
N VAL A 300 -2.63 -24.28 1.12
CA VAL A 300 -4.10 -24.28 1.03
C VAL A 300 -4.69 -25.09 2.18
N GLY A 301 -5.72 -24.56 2.81
CA GLY A 301 -6.48 -25.22 3.86
C GLY A 301 -7.96 -24.89 3.79
N SER A 302 -8.63 -25.02 4.94
CA SER A 302 -10.05 -24.69 5.14
C SER A 302 -10.25 -24.06 6.52
N SER A 303 -9.25 -23.33 7.02
CA SER A 303 -9.27 -22.70 8.34
C SER A 303 -10.11 -21.42 8.36
N GLY A 304 -10.72 -21.12 9.51
CA GLY A 304 -11.54 -19.91 9.69
C GLY A 304 -12.96 -20.20 10.15
N TYR A 305 -13.77 -19.14 10.15
CA TYR A 305 -15.16 -19.14 10.61
C TYR A 305 -15.31 -19.61 12.06
N GLY A 306 -14.43 -19.10 12.95
CA GLY A 306 -14.48 -19.42 14.37
C GLY A 306 -13.23 -19.03 15.16
N LYS A 307 -13.10 -19.62 16.35
CA LYS A 307 -11.93 -19.45 17.23
C LYS A 307 -10.66 -20.02 16.60
N PRO A 308 -9.47 -19.64 17.07
CA PRO A 308 -8.20 -20.19 16.56
C PRO A 308 -8.20 -21.72 16.46
N GLY A 309 -7.76 -22.24 15.29
CA GLY A 309 -7.74 -23.67 14.99
C GLY A 309 -9.00 -24.23 14.33
N THR A 310 -10.10 -23.45 14.22
CA THR A 310 -11.31 -23.91 13.49
C THR A 310 -10.98 -24.17 12.02
N SER A 311 -11.37 -25.34 11.52
CA SER A 311 -11.14 -25.80 10.14
C SER A 311 -12.24 -26.76 9.68
N GLY A 312 -12.35 -27.00 8.37
CA GLY A 312 -13.24 -28.01 7.79
C GLY A 312 -14.70 -27.60 7.63
N LYS A 313 -15.05 -26.35 7.84
CA LYS A 313 -16.45 -25.86 7.64
C LYS A 313 -16.82 -25.64 6.17
N PHE A 314 -15.86 -25.69 5.27
CA PHE A 314 -16.02 -25.49 3.84
C PHE A 314 -14.90 -26.24 3.08
N PRO A 315 -15.07 -26.49 1.78
CA PRO A 315 -14.04 -27.15 0.96
C PRO A 315 -12.73 -26.36 0.97
N PRO A 316 -11.57 -27.06 0.90
CA PRO A 316 -10.26 -26.39 0.85
C PRO A 316 -10.15 -25.44 -0.33
N HIS A 317 -9.74 -24.21 -0.07
CA HIS A 317 -9.44 -23.19 -1.08
C HIS A 317 -8.52 -22.12 -0.50
N LEU A 318 -7.85 -21.39 -1.39
CA LEU A 318 -7.21 -20.13 -1.06
C LEU A 318 -8.20 -18.98 -1.33
N HIS A 319 -8.55 -18.22 -0.30
CA HIS A 319 -9.16 -16.92 -0.52
C HIS A 319 -8.05 -15.90 -0.76
N PHE A 320 -8.07 -15.26 -1.94
CA PHE A 320 -7.08 -14.26 -2.34
C PHE A 320 -7.74 -12.91 -2.57
N GLY A 321 -7.28 -11.87 -1.87
CA GLY A 321 -7.77 -10.50 -1.97
C GLY A 321 -6.67 -9.52 -2.33
N LEU A 322 -7.05 -8.43 -3.01
CA LEU A 322 -6.19 -7.28 -3.29
C LEU A 322 -6.85 -6.02 -2.75
N TYR A 323 -6.06 -5.19 -2.05
CA TYR A 323 -6.54 -3.94 -1.45
C TYR A 323 -5.65 -2.79 -1.82
N ARG A 324 -6.24 -1.62 -2.09
CA ARG A 324 -5.56 -0.34 -2.33
C ARG A 324 -5.68 0.54 -1.10
N ASP A 325 -4.72 1.44 -0.96
CA ASP A 325 -4.63 2.39 0.14
C ASP A 325 -4.42 3.81 -0.42
N ASN A 326 -5.13 4.80 0.09
CA ASN A 326 -4.97 6.22 -0.26
C ASN A 326 -4.33 7.05 0.87
N GLY A 327 -3.74 6.37 1.86
CA GLY A 327 -3.15 6.98 3.05
C GLY A 327 -4.16 7.17 4.21
N LEU A 328 -5.47 7.09 3.95
CA LEU A 328 -6.54 7.25 4.95
C LEU A 328 -7.39 5.98 5.07
N THR A 329 -7.82 5.45 3.94
CA THR A 329 -8.70 4.29 3.84
C THR A 329 -8.07 3.23 2.95
N GLU A 330 -8.42 1.99 3.21
CA GLU A 330 -8.06 0.83 2.40
C GLU A 330 -9.35 0.17 1.89
N TRP A 331 -9.35 -0.24 0.61
CA TRP A 331 -10.53 -0.88 -0.01
C TRP A 331 -10.11 -2.00 -0.95
N SER A 332 -10.94 -3.05 -1.02
CA SER A 332 -10.73 -4.17 -1.93
C SER A 332 -11.06 -3.79 -3.38
N PHE A 333 -10.43 -4.49 -4.30
CA PHE A 333 -10.79 -4.48 -5.72
C PHE A 333 -10.67 -5.88 -6.30
N ASP A 334 -11.32 -6.13 -7.44
CA ASP A 334 -11.38 -7.46 -8.05
C ASP A 334 -10.00 -8.01 -8.39
N PRO A 335 -9.52 -9.10 -7.75
CA PRO A 335 -8.24 -9.71 -8.06
C PRO A 335 -8.26 -10.59 -9.30
N TYR A 336 -9.45 -10.96 -9.83
CA TYR A 336 -9.59 -11.93 -10.91
C TYR A 336 -8.83 -11.55 -12.20
N PRO A 337 -8.86 -10.30 -12.68
CA PRO A 337 -8.09 -9.90 -13.85
C PRO A 337 -6.57 -10.09 -13.65
N SER A 338 -6.06 -9.75 -12.46
CA SER A 338 -4.66 -9.93 -12.09
C SER A 338 -4.27 -11.41 -12.03
N LEU A 339 -5.11 -12.24 -11.41
CA LEU A 339 -4.92 -13.70 -11.34
C LEU A 339 -4.84 -14.33 -12.73
N ARG A 340 -5.73 -13.97 -13.66
CA ARG A 340 -5.72 -14.45 -15.04
C ARG A 340 -4.45 -14.07 -15.79
N LYS A 341 -3.95 -12.85 -15.57
CA LYS A 341 -2.70 -12.37 -16.15
C LYS A 341 -1.51 -13.17 -15.62
N TRP A 342 -1.36 -13.26 -14.29
CA TRP A 342 -0.24 -13.94 -13.64
C TRP A 342 -0.22 -15.45 -13.92
N GLU A 343 -1.39 -16.10 -13.98
CA GLU A 343 -1.49 -17.51 -14.38
C GLU A 343 -0.94 -17.73 -15.79
N ARG A 344 -1.34 -16.88 -16.73
CA ARG A 344 -0.84 -16.96 -18.13
C ARG A 344 0.66 -16.75 -18.22
N GLU A 345 1.19 -15.78 -17.48
CA GLU A 345 2.62 -15.49 -17.43
C GLU A 345 3.41 -16.67 -16.85
N ASP A 346 2.98 -17.26 -15.74
CA ASP A 346 3.61 -18.43 -15.11
C ASP A 346 3.54 -19.67 -16.02
N ARG A 347 2.41 -19.89 -16.70
CA ARG A 347 2.30 -20.98 -17.69
C ARG A 347 3.26 -20.81 -18.85
N ASN A 348 3.46 -19.57 -19.32
CA ASN A 348 4.39 -19.28 -20.41
C ASN A 348 5.86 -19.45 -19.96
N LYS A 349 6.22 -19.02 -18.74
CA LYS A 349 7.56 -19.26 -18.16
C LYS A 349 7.90 -20.75 -18.07
N ARG A 350 6.93 -21.59 -17.74
CA ARG A 350 7.12 -23.04 -17.61
C ARG A 350 7.30 -23.76 -18.96
N ARG A 351 6.82 -23.18 -20.08
CA ARG A 351 6.93 -23.76 -21.41
C ARG A 351 8.28 -23.47 -22.11
N LYS A 352 9.02 -22.49 -21.60
CA LYS A 352 10.39 -22.17 -22.03
C LYS A 352 11.39 -22.98 -21.20
#